data_cf14e36fc01c5b3e81118293f88b5e03
#
_entry.id   cf14e36fc01c5b3e81118293f88b5e03
#
_cell.length_a   1.000
_cell.length_b   1.000
_cell.length_c   1.000
_cell.angle_alpha   90.00
_cell.angle_beta   90.00
_cell.angle_gamma   90.00
#
_symmetry.space_group_name_H-M   'P 1'
#
loop_
_entity.id
_entity.type
_entity.pdbx_description
1 polymer ?
#
loop_
_entity_poly.entity_id
_entity_poly.type
_entity_poly.pdbx_seq_one_letter_code
_entity_poly.pdbx_strand_id
1 'polypeptide(L)'
;MKKILGLLFIVVFALVVSACGGEKKVEKPKPSTAVFETNMGTFEVALATEDAPGTSNNFIKLARAGFYNGLVFHRVIDGFMIQGGDPMGNGRGGPGYQIKDE
;
A
#
# COMPACT_ATOMS: atom_id res chain seq x y z
N MET A 1 33.35 -33.41 -34.66
CA MET A 1 32.23 -32.43 -34.70
C MET A 1 30.99 -32.82 -33.90
N LYS A 2 31.08 -33.80 -32.99
CA LYS A 2 29.92 -34.17 -32.16
C LYS A 2 29.98 -33.72 -30.70
N LYS A 3 30.91 -32.83 -30.34
CA LYS A 3 31.12 -32.41 -28.94
C LYS A 3 30.67 -30.97 -28.63
N ILE A 4 30.09 -30.26 -29.56
CA ILE A 4 29.68 -28.86 -29.39
C ILE A 4 28.17 -28.74 -29.02
N LEU A 5 27.38 -29.79 -29.22
CA LEU A 5 25.97 -29.78 -28.93
C LEU A 5 25.61 -29.94 -27.42
N GLY A 6 26.57 -30.44 -26.62
CA GLY A 6 26.37 -30.66 -25.19
C GLY A 6 26.57 -29.43 -24.32
N LEU A 7 27.29 -28.45 -24.83
CA LEU A 7 27.60 -27.23 -24.03
C LEU A 7 26.51 -26.17 -24.12
N LEU A 8 25.69 -26.22 -25.16
CA LEU A 8 24.60 -25.24 -25.36
C LEU A 8 23.38 -25.51 -24.47
N PHE A 9 23.21 -26.77 -24.05
CA PHE A 9 22.06 -27.16 -23.21
C PHE A 9 22.23 -26.83 -21.74
N ILE A 10 23.49 -26.69 -21.27
CA ILE A 10 23.76 -26.38 -19.85
C ILE A 10 23.59 -24.87 -19.58
N VAL A 11 23.84 -24.01 -20.55
CA VAL A 11 23.71 -22.56 -20.42
C VAL A 11 22.26 -22.11 -20.39
N VAL A 12 21.35 -22.82 -21.04
CA VAL A 12 19.91 -22.49 -21.06
C VAL A 12 19.23 -22.88 -19.75
N PHE A 13 19.73 -23.93 -19.08
CA PHE A 13 19.13 -24.36 -17.80
C PHE A 13 19.52 -23.49 -16.61
N ALA A 14 20.65 -22.78 -16.67
CA ALA A 14 21.10 -21.88 -15.60
C ALA A 14 20.34 -20.54 -15.60
N LEU A 15 19.70 -20.15 -16.70
CA LEU A 15 18.94 -18.88 -16.82
C LEU A 15 17.51 -18.97 -16.26
N VAL A 16 16.98 -20.18 -16.09
CA VAL A 16 15.59 -20.38 -15.62
C VAL A 16 15.47 -20.37 -14.09
N VAL A 17 16.57 -20.65 -13.37
CA VAL A 17 16.57 -20.72 -11.90
C VAL A 17 16.68 -19.33 -11.25
N SER A 18 17.05 -18.31 -12.00
CA SER A 18 17.22 -16.94 -11.47
C SER A 18 15.91 -16.13 -11.37
N ALA A 19 14.79 -16.66 -11.86
CA ALA A 19 13.51 -15.92 -11.91
C ALA A 19 12.54 -16.25 -10.77
N CYS A 20 12.86 -17.21 -9.89
CA CYS A 20 11.97 -17.68 -8.81
C CYS A 20 12.51 -17.33 -7.41
N GLY A 21 12.86 -16.09 -7.14
CA GLY A 21 13.39 -15.72 -5.82
C GLY A 21 13.27 -14.24 -5.53
N GLY A 22 12.12 -13.63 -5.79
CA GLY A 22 11.88 -12.25 -5.46
C GLY A 22 10.81 -12.11 -4.38
N GLU A 23 11.19 -11.96 -3.13
CA GLU A 23 10.34 -11.22 -2.21
C GLU A 23 10.02 -9.89 -2.90
N LYS A 24 8.75 -9.60 -3.11
CA LYS A 24 8.32 -8.28 -3.60
C LYS A 24 8.73 -7.27 -2.55
N LYS A 25 9.87 -6.66 -2.75
CA LYS A 25 10.36 -5.55 -1.94
C LYS A 25 9.28 -4.47 -2.03
N VAL A 26 8.65 -4.16 -0.90
CA VAL A 26 7.71 -3.05 -0.83
C VAL A 26 8.50 -1.79 -1.16
N GLU A 27 8.22 -1.21 -2.31
CA GLU A 27 8.84 0.04 -2.71
C GLU A 27 8.38 1.13 -1.75
N LYS A 28 9.34 1.80 -1.11
CA LYS A 28 9.04 2.91 -0.21
C LYS A 28 8.44 4.07 -1.02
N PRO A 29 7.25 4.56 -0.66
CA PRO A 29 6.71 5.72 -1.32
C PRO A 29 7.56 6.95 -1.01
N LYS A 30 7.53 7.90 -1.92
CA LYS A 30 8.13 9.22 -1.69
C LYS A 30 7.44 9.90 -0.50
N PRO A 31 8.15 10.81 0.21
CA PRO A 31 7.51 11.65 1.22
C PRO A 31 6.22 12.26 0.67
N SER A 32 5.12 12.04 1.35
CA SER A 32 3.79 12.42 0.87
C SER A 32 2.95 13.01 1.97
N THR A 33 2.11 13.96 1.61
CA THR A 33 1.15 14.60 2.50
C THR A 33 -0.27 14.32 2.01
N ALA A 34 -1.13 13.86 2.88
CA ALA A 34 -2.54 13.69 2.60
C ALA A 34 -3.30 14.97 2.93
N VAL A 35 -4.07 15.48 1.98
CA VAL A 35 -4.93 16.65 2.16
C VAL A 35 -6.36 16.16 2.37
N PHE A 36 -6.95 16.52 3.50
CA PHE A 36 -8.32 16.17 3.86
C PHE A 36 -9.22 17.39 3.67
N GLU A 37 -10.02 17.38 2.62
CA GLU A 37 -11.02 18.40 2.37
C GLU A 37 -12.36 17.94 2.96
N THR A 38 -12.83 18.62 3.99
CA THR A 38 -14.06 18.29 4.70
C THR A 38 -15.05 19.44 4.63
N ASN A 39 -16.32 19.16 4.95
CA ASN A 39 -17.34 20.20 5.05
C ASN A 39 -17.11 21.18 6.22
N MET A 40 -16.16 20.90 7.10
CA MET A 40 -15.81 21.75 8.23
C MET A 40 -14.41 22.39 8.10
N GLY A 41 -13.76 22.20 6.97
CA GLY A 41 -12.43 22.75 6.71
C GLY A 41 -11.47 21.73 6.12
N THR A 42 -10.28 22.19 5.81
CA THR A 42 -9.21 21.40 5.21
C THR A 42 -8.04 21.28 6.19
N PHE A 43 -7.47 20.08 6.29
CA PHE A 43 -6.26 19.84 7.06
C PHE A 43 -5.32 18.87 6.32
N GLU A 44 -4.07 18.86 6.72
CA GLU A 44 -3.03 18.05 6.09
C GLU A 44 -2.39 17.10 7.10
N VAL A 45 -2.02 15.91 6.62
CA VAL A 45 -1.32 14.88 7.40
C VAL A 45 -0.10 14.41 6.62
N ALA A 46 1.09 14.56 7.22
CA ALA A 46 2.31 13.99 6.68
C ALA A 46 2.30 12.46 6.90
N LEU A 47 2.44 11.70 5.83
CA LEU A 47 2.46 10.24 5.90
C LEU A 47 3.83 9.72 6.35
N ALA A 48 3.83 8.74 7.23
CA ALA A 48 5.05 8.08 7.74
C ALA A 48 5.63 7.09 6.71
N THR A 49 6.02 7.61 5.54
CA THR A 49 6.47 6.79 4.40
C THR A 49 7.78 6.05 4.64
N GLU A 50 8.62 6.56 5.53
CA GLU A 50 9.89 5.93 5.90
C GLU A 50 9.69 4.82 6.94
N ASP A 51 8.87 5.07 7.97
CA ASP A 51 8.68 4.15 9.09
C ASP A 51 7.64 3.08 8.80
N ALA A 52 6.59 3.43 8.04
CA ALA A 52 5.49 2.54 7.68
C ALA A 52 5.19 2.60 6.17
N PRO A 53 6.09 2.10 5.31
CA PRO A 53 5.95 2.23 3.86
C PRO A 53 4.77 1.45 3.30
N GLY A 54 4.49 0.24 3.79
CA GLY A 54 3.37 -0.59 3.35
C GLY A 54 2.02 0.03 3.72
N THR A 55 1.88 0.50 4.92
CA THR A 55 0.69 1.20 5.42
C THR A 55 0.46 2.50 4.66
N SER A 56 1.51 3.28 4.45
CA SER A 56 1.44 4.54 3.69
C SER A 56 1.06 4.30 2.22
N ASN A 57 1.66 3.30 1.58
CA ASN A 57 1.32 2.91 0.21
C ASN A 57 -0.14 2.50 0.08
N ASN A 58 -0.64 1.71 1.01
CA ASN A 58 -2.03 1.29 1.03
C ASN A 58 -2.99 2.49 1.15
N PHE A 59 -2.69 3.42 2.05
CA PHE A 59 -3.48 4.63 2.19
C PHE A 59 -3.47 5.48 0.91
N ILE A 60 -2.31 5.70 0.30
CA ILE A 60 -2.17 6.45 -0.95
C ILE A 60 -2.96 5.79 -2.08
N LYS A 61 -2.86 4.47 -2.21
CA LYS A 61 -3.59 3.70 -3.21
C LYS A 61 -5.10 3.86 -3.08
N LEU A 62 -5.62 3.73 -1.87
CA LEU A 62 -7.05 3.88 -1.59
C LEU A 62 -7.52 5.33 -1.81
N ALA A 63 -6.74 6.32 -1.38
CA ALA A 63 -7.04 7.73 -1.60
C ALA A 63 -7.10 8.07 -3.09
N ARG A 64 -6.14 7.61 -3.89
CA ARG A 64 -6.13 7.80 -5.35
C ARG A 64 -7.27 7.11 -6.08
N ALA A 65 -7.73 5.99 -5.56
CA ALA A 65 -8.89 5.26 -6.08
C ALA A 65 -10.23 5.91 -5.70
N GLY A 66 -10.23 6.97 -4.88
CA GLY A 66 -11.43 7.63 -4.40
C GLY A 66 -12.15 6.90 -3.28
N PHE A 67 -11.52 5.92 -2.64
CA PHE A 67 -12.12 5.10 -1.59
C PHE A 67 -12.64 5.93 -0.42
N TYR A 68 -11.92 6.98 -0.02
CA TYR A 68 -12.29 7.82 1.11
C TYR A 68 -13.27 8.94 0.76
N ASN A 69 -13.54 9.17 -0.51
CA ASN A 69 -14.45 10.26 -0.94
C ASN A 69 -15.89 9.99 -0.48
N GLY A 70 -16.51 10.99 0.11
CA GLY A 70 -17.89 10.91 0.61
C GLY A 70 -18.04 10.15 1.94
N LEU A 71 -16.95 9.69 2.54
CA LEU A 71 -17.01 9.05 3.85
C LEU A 71 -17.11 10.06 4.97
N VAL A 72 -17.58 9.61 6.14
CA VAL A 72 -17.76 10.44 7.32
C VAL A 72 -16.79 10.06 8.43
N PHE A 73 -16.51 11.03 9.31
CA PHE A 73 -15.92 10.72 10.60
C PHE A 73 -17.05 10.23 11.53
N HIS A 74 -17.21 8.93 11.64
CA HIS A 74 -18.31 8.29 12.36
C HIS A 74 -18.13 8.28 13.88
N ARG A 75 -16.95 8.60 14.37
CA ARG A 75 -16.64 8.67 15.80
C ARG A 75 -15.77 9.88 16.08
N VAL A 76 -16.26 10.76 16.94
CA VAL A 76 -15.54 11.97 17.37
C VAL A 76 -15.56 12.02 18.89
N ILE A 77 -14.38 12.04 19.51
CA ILE A 77 -14.25 12.17 20.96
C ILE A 77 -13.41 13.40 21.26
N ASP A 78 -14.04 14.38 21.92
CA ASP A 78 -13.37 15.62 22.30
C ASP A 78 -12.15 15.38 23.18
N GLY A 79 -11.06 16.07 22.87
CA GLY A 79 -9.79 15.93 23.57
C GLY A 79 -9.07 14.59 23.34
N PHE A 80 -9.54 13.73 22.44
CA PHE A 80 -8.94 12.43 22.19
C PHE A 80 -8.68 12.17 20.70
N MET A 81 -9.72 11.97 19.86
CA MET A 81 -9.53 11.61 18.45
C MET A 81 -10.78 11.77 17.60
N ILE A 82 -10.59 11.72 16.28
CA ILE A 82 -11.63 11.46 15.28
C ILE A 82 -11.30 10.18 14.53
N GLN A 83 -12.32 9.43 14.17
CA GLN A 83 -12.20 8.17 13.43
C GLN A 83 -13.06 8.21 12.18
N GLY A 84 -12.46 7.83 11.05
CA GLY A 84 -13.13 7.77 9.75
C GLY A 84 -12.50 6.71 8.84
N GLY A 85 -12.91 6.72 7.57
CA GLY A 85 -12.38 5.81 6.55
C GLY A 85 -13.15 4.51 6.40
N ASP A 86 -14.24 4.33 7.14
CA ASP A 86 -15.11 3.18 7.03
C ASP A 86 -16.28 3.46 6.08
N PRO A 87 -16.40 2.71 4.96
CA PRO A 87 -17.52 2.88 4.02
C PRO A 87 -18.88 2.64 4.64
N MET A 88 -18.97 1.80 5.68
CA MET A 88 -20.22 1.55 6.42
C MET A 88 -20.52 2.62 7.46
N GLY A 89 -19.53 3.42 7.85
CA GLY A 89 -19.69 4.49 8.84
C GLY A 89 -20.01 4.00 10.25
N ASN A 90 -19.63 2.79 10.63
CA ASN A 90 -19.95 2.19 11.93
C ASN A 90 -18.75 1.51 12.62
N GLY A 91 -17.57 1.60 12.04
CA GLY A 91 -16.34 0.99 12.53
C GLY A 91 -16.15 -0.49 12.15
N ARG A 92 -17.03 -1.06 11.35
CA ARG A 92 -17.00 -2.47 10.93
C ARG A 92 -16.70 -2.69 9.46
N GLY A 93 -16.75 -1.65 8.65
CA GLY A 93 -16.43 -1.71 7.23
C GLY A 93 -14.95 -1.54 6.97
N GLY A 94 -14.55 -1.78 5.72
CA GLY A 94 -13.18 -1.64 5.29
C GLY A 94 -13.03 -1.88 3.79
N PRO A 95 -11.80 -1.91 3.25
CA PRO A 95 -11.54 -2.06 1.83
C PRO A 95 -11.72 -3.49 1.29
N GLY A 96 -12.08 -4.46 2.15
CA GLY A 96 -12.26 -5.86 1.79
C GLY A 96 -10.99 -6.71 1.90
N TYR A 97 -9.92 -6.17 2.43
CA TYR A 97 -8.66 -6.87 2.67
C TYR A 97 -7.94 -6.29 3.89
N GLN A 98 -6.91 -6.99 4.34
CA GLN A 98 -6.03 -6.55 5.42
C GLN A 98 -4.59 -6.43 4.91
N ILE A 99 -3.81 -5.60 5.56
CA ILE A 99 -2.38 -5.45 5.33
C ILE A 99 -1.61 -5.88 6.59
N LYS A 100 -0.33 -6.22 6.40
CA LYS A 100 0.55 -6.60 7.50
C LYS A 100 0.84 -5.39 8.39
N ASP A 101 0.88 -5.62 9.69
CA ASP A 101 1.32 -4.62 10.67
C ASP A 101 2.80 -4.24 10.46
N GLU A 102 3.09 -2.99 10.67
CA GLU A 102 4.44 -2.44 10.56
C GLU A 102 4.92 -1.80 11.85
#